data_04d6de308585ac095d78ca54b2edba9c
#
_entry.id   04d6de308585ac095d78ca54b2edba9c
#
_cell.length_a   1.000
_cell.length_b   1.000
_cell.length_c   1.000
_cell.angle_alpha   90.00
_cell.angle_beta   90.00
_cell.angle_gamma   90.00
#
_symmetry.space_group_name_H-M   'P 1'
#
loop_
_entity.id
_entity.type
_entity.pdbx_description
1 polymer ?
#
loop_
_entity_poly.entity_id
_entity_poly.type
_entity_poly.pdbx_seq_one_letter_code
_entity_poly.pdbx_strand_id
1 'polypeptide(L)'
;MVAKIREELEELEVELAQQNNQQRIEAELGDLLFAVVNLARHAQVNPEQALRRTNHTFQQRFMAIEANLAARGLQPQQLSLAELELEWQRVKKTAAQSGEIKLSE
;
A
#
# COMPACT_ATOMS: atom_id res chain seq x y z
N MET A 1 -16.09 -13.49 -5.00
CA MET A 1 -15.26 -12.77 -4.03
C MET A 1 -14.59 -11.53 -4.59
N VAL A 2 -13.91 -11.65 -5.71
CA VAL A 2 -13.29 -10.47 -6.35
C VAL A 2 -14.35 -9.47 -6.79
N ALA A 3 -15.47 -9.94 -7.31
CA ALA A 3 -16.57 -9.07 -7.74
C ALA A 3 -17.11 -8.24 -6.56
N LYS A 4 -17.17 -8.81 -5.37
CA LYS A 4 -17.61 -8.10 -4.17
C LYS A 4 -16.65 -6.99 -3.80
N ILE A 5 -15.35 -7.23 -3.92
CA ILE A 5 -14.33 -6.21 -3.66
C ILE A 5 -14.49 -5.04 -4.63
N ARG A 6 -14.71 -5.34 -5.91
CA ARG A 6 -14.93 -4.30 -6.90
C ARG A 6 -16.18 -3.48 -6.61
N GLU A 7 -17.26 -4.14 -6.19
CA GLU A 7 -18.50 -3.48 -5.81
C GLU A 7 -18.27 -2.52 -4.63
N GLU A 8 -17.59 -3.00 -3.59
CA GLU A 8 -17.30 -2.17 -2.42
C GLU A 8 -16.38 -1.01 -2.77
N LEU A 9 -15.43 -1.23 -3.68
CA LEU A 9 -14.54 -0.16 -4.13
C LEU A 9 -15.31 0.91 -4.87
N GLU A 10 -16.26 0.54 -5.73
CA GLU A 10 -17.10 1.49 -6.44
C GLU A 10 -17.96 2.31 -5.50
N GLU A 11 -18.53 1.67 -4.47
CA GLU A 11 -19.30 2.37 -3.45
C GLU A 11 -18.45 3.37 -2.68
N LEU A 12 -17.22 2.99 -2.36
CA LEU A 12 -16.28 3.89 -1.70
C LEU A 12 -15.94 5.09 -2.60
N GLU A 13 -15.71 4.86 -3.89
CA GLU A 13 -15.42 5.93 -4.84
C GLU A 13 -16.55 6.97 -4.86
N VAL A 14 -17.79 6.52 -4.84
CA VAL A 14 -18.95 7.42 -4.80
C VAL A 14 -18.90 8.31 -3.57
N GLU A 15 -18.62 7.72 -2.41
CA GLU A 15 -18.55 8.48 -1.17
C GLU A 15 -17.37 9.45 -1.14
N LEU A 16 -16.23 9.04 -1.70
CA LEU A 16 -15.04 9.91 -1.75
C LEU A 16 -15.25 11.15 -2.60
N ALA A 17 -16.14 11.09 -3.59
CA ALA A 17 -16.44 12.23 -4.46
C ALA A 17 -17.36 13.27 -3.81
N GLN A 18 -17.92 12.97 -2.65
CA GLN A 18 -18.85 13.85 -1.94
C GLN A 18 -18.16 14.55 -0.78
N GLN A 19 -18.85 15.53 -0.18
CA GLN A 19 -18.33 16.29 0.95
C GLN A 19 -19.12 15.98 2.22
N ASN A 20 -18.47 16.15 3.36
CA ASN A 20 -19.12 16.05 4.69
C ASN A 20 -19.74 14.67 4.95
N ASN A 21 -19.08 13.60 4.47
CA ASN A 21 -19.57 12.25 4.62
C ASN A 21 -18.54 11.32 5.22
N GLN A 22 -17.74 11.82 6.15
CA GLN A 22 -16.62 11.07 6.73
C GLN A 22 -17.05 9.75 7.35
N GLN A 23 -18.22 9.73 7.99
CA GLN A 23 -18.74 8.50 8.59
C GLN A 23 -19.11 7.45 7.54
N ARG A 24 -19.62 7.90 6.39
CA ARG A 24 -19.95 6.99 5.28
C ARG A 24 -18.67 6.44 4.65
N ILE A 25 -17.65 7.29 4.49
CA ILE A 25 -16.35 6.85 3.99
C ILE A 25 -15.77 5.77 4.90
N GLU A 26 -15.83 5.99 6.21
CA GLU A 26 -15.36 5.01 7.18
C GLU A 26 -16.12 3.69 7.05
N ALA A 27 -17.44 3.75 6.92
CA ALA A 27 -18.25 2.54 6.77
C ALA A 27 -17.93 1.78 5.49
N GLU A 28 -17.84 2.49 4.37
CA GLU A 28 -17.52 1.85 3.09
C GLU A 28 -16.09 1.31 3.06
N LEU A 29 -15.17 2.00 3.67
CA LEU A 29 -13.79 1.50 3.79
C LEU A 29 -13.75 0.24 4.65
N GLY A 30 -14.51 0.21 5.74
CA GLY A 30 -14.64 -0.97 6.57
C GLY A 30 -15.20 -2.16 5.80
N ASP A 31 -16.22 -1.93 4.99
CA ASP A 31 -16.84 -2.96 4.16
C ASP A 31 -15.82 -3.51 3.14
N LEU A 32 -15.03 -2.62 2.53
CA LEU A 32 -13.98 -3.02 1.59
C LEU A 32 -12.94 -3.90 2.30
N LEU A 33 -12.46 -3.46 3.46
CA LEU A 33 -11.49 -4.24 4.23
C LEU A 33 -12.03 -5.61 4.61
N PHE A 34 -13.29 -5.67 5.01
CA PHE A 34 -13.96 -6.92 5.34
C PHE A 34 -14.00 -7.86 4.13
N ALA A 35 -14.34 -7.33 2.96
CA ALA A 35 -14.38 -8.12 1.73
C ALA A 35 -12.98 -8.67 1.38
N VAL A 36 -11.92 -7.86 1.58
CA VAL A 36 -10.55 -8.29 1.34
C VAL A 36 -10.16 -9.40 2.32
N VAL A 37 -10.51 -9.26 3.59
CA VAL A 37 -10.24 -10.30 4.59
C VAL A 37 -10.93 -11.61 4.22
N ASN A 38 -12.18 -11.53 3.76
CA ASN A 38 -12.90 -12.71 3.33
C ASN A 38 -12.24 -13.39 2.12
N LEU A 39 -11.74 -12.60 1.17
CA LEU A 39 -11.00 -13.14 0.04
C LEU A 39 -9.74 -13.87 0.52
N ALA A 40 -9.01 -13.28 1.44
CA ALA A 40 -7.80 -13.88 1.98
C ALA A 40 -8.11 -15.24 2.63
N ARG A 41 -9.17 -15.28 3.45
CA ARG A 41 -9.58 -16.51 4.10
C ARG A 41 -9.99 -17.59 3.08
N HIS A 42 -10.72 -17.17 2.05
CA HIS A 42 -11.12 -18.11 0.99
C HIS A 42 -9.91 -18.66 0.23
N ALA A 43 -8.87 -17.83 0.06
CA ALA A 43 -7.61 -18.23 -0.57
C ALA A 43 -6.67 -18.97 0.39
N GLN A 44 -7.10 -19.20 1.62
CA GLN A 44 -6.30 -19.86 2.67
C GLN A 44 -5.04 -19.07 3.02
N VAL A 45 -5.16 -17.75 3.04
CA VAL A 45 -4.10 -16.83 3.41
C VAL A 45 -4.51 -16.12 4.71
N ASN A 46 -3.58 -16.03 5.65
CA ASN A 46 -3.80 -15.24 6.87
C ASN A 46 -3.62 -13.77 6.54
N PRO A 47 -4.69 -12.95 6.60
CA PRO A 47 -4.61 -11.55 6.17
C PRO A 47 -3.70 -10.71 7.06
N GLU A 48 -3.62 -11.00 8.34
CA GLU A 48 -2.72 -10.27 9.25
C GLU A 48 -1.27 -10.53 8.90
N GLN A 49 -0.91 -11.79 8.64
CA GLN A 49 0.44 -12.13 8.23
C GLN A 49 0.79 -11.52 6.88
N ALA A 50 -0.15 -11.54 5.93
CA ALA A 50 0.07 -10.93 4.63
C ALA A 50 0.36 -9.44 4.76
N LEU A 51 -0.42 -8.73 5.57
CA LEU A 51 -0.22 -7.30 5.79
C LEU A 51 1.08 -7.03 6.55
N ARG A 52 1.40 -7.83 7.57
CA ARG A 52 2.64 -7.69 8.33
C ARG A 52 3.85 -7.83 7.43
N ARG A 53 3.80 -8.79 6.50
CA ARG A 53 4.88 -9.00 5.53
C ARG A 53 5.06 -7.78 4.63
N THR A 54 3.95 -7.20 4.14
CA THR A 54 3.97 -6.00 3.33
C THR A 54 4.52 -4.82 4.11
N ASN A 55 4.10 -4.66 5.37
CA ASN A 55 4.60 -3.59 6.21
C ASN A 55 6.10 -3.70 6.44
N HIS A 56 6.60 -4.91 6.63
CA HIS A 56 8.04 -5.14 6.78
C HIS A 56 8.79 -4.75 5.51
N THR A 57 8.30 -5.17 4.36
CA THR A 57 8.91 -4.84 3.06
C THR A 57 8.90 -3.33 2.85
N PHE A 58 7.78 -2.68 3.16
CA PHE A 58 7.68 -1.22 3.04
C PHE A 58 8.71 -0.52 3.92
N GLN A 59 8.84 -0.96 5.17
CA GLN A 59 9.78 -0.38 6.11
C GLN A 59 11.22 -0.52 5.61
N GLN A 60 11.59 -1.68 5.12
CA GLN A 60 12.93 -1.93 4.58
C GLN A 60 13.22 -1.01 3.40
N ARG A 61 12.26 -0.87 2.47
CA ARG A 61 12.43 -0.01 1.31
C ARG A 61 12.52 1.46 1.70
N PHE A 62 11.69 1.89 2.64
CA PHE A 62 11.71 3.28 3.09
C PHE A 62 13.02 3.62 3.79
N MET A 63 13.56 2.71 4.61
CA MET A 63 14.86 2.89 5.23
C MET A 63 15.97 3.02 4.19
N ALA A 64 15.90 2.24 3.11
CA ALA A 64 16.87 2.34 2.02
C ALA A 64 16.75 3.69 1.31
N ILE A 65 15.54 4.19 1.12
CA ILE A 65 15.32 5.53 0.55
C ILE A 65 15.94 6.58 1.45
N GLU A 66 15.68 6.51 2.75
CA GLU A 66 16.24 7.46 3.71
C GLU A 66 17.77 7.47 3.69
N ALA A 67 18.38 6.28 3.62
CA ALA A 67 19.83 6.16 3.55
C ALA A 67 20.40 6.78 2.27
N ASN A 68 19.75 6.52 1.13
CA ASN A 68 20.16 7.11 -0.14
C ASN A 68 20.05 8.62 -0.15
N LEU A 69 18.97 9.15 0.43
CA LEU A 69 18.77 10.59 0.51
C LEU A 69 19.78 11.24 1.46
N ALA A 70 20.04 10.60 2.58
CA ALA A 70 21.03 11.10 3.55
C ALA A 70 22.42 11.20 2.91
N ALA A 71 22.79 10.22 2.10
CA ALA A 71 24.06 10.23 1.39
C ALA A 71 24.19 11.41 0.41
N ARG A 72 23.05 11.96 -0.04
CA ARG A 72 22.99 13.15 -0.91
C ARG A 72 22.65 14.42 -0.15
N GLY A 73 22.61 14.36 1.18
CA GLY A 73 22.29 15.52 2.01
C GLY A 73 20.82 15.92 1.97
N LEU A 74 19.94 14.99 1.66
CA LEU A 74 18.51 15.25 1.51
C LEU A 74 17.70 14.51 2.58
N GLN A 75 16.49 15.00 2.82
CA GLN A 75 15.51 14.36 3.68
C GLN A 75 14.22 14.12 2.88
N PRO A 76 13.45 13.07 3.24
CA PRO A 76 12.20 12.78 2.50
C PRO A 76 11.23 13.95 2.44
N GLN A 77 11.17 14.78 3.48
CA GLN A 77 10.28 15.93 3.55
C GLN A 77 10.60 17.00 2.49
N GLN A 78 11.81 16.99 1.95
CA GLN A 78 12.26 17.95 0.94
C GLN A 78 11.85 17.56 -0.47
N LEU A 79 11.36 16.33 -0.66
CA LEU A 79 11.00 15.80 -1.96
C LEU A 79 9.52 15.94 -2.23
N SER A 80 9.17 16.16 -3.51
CA SER A 80 7.79 16.07 -3.96
C SER A 80 7.33 14.62 -3.97
N LEU A 81 6.02 14.41 -4.06
CA LEU A 81 5.46 13.07 -4.13
C LEU A 81 6.01 12.31 -5.34
N ALA A 82 6.15 12.98 -6.48
CA ALA A 82 6.71 12.36 -7.69
C ALA A 82 8.17 11.96 -7.49
N GLU A 83 8.94 12.77 -6.80
CA GLU A 83 10.35 12.46 -6.51
C GLU A 83 10.47 11.28 -5.54
N LEU A 84 9.61 11.20 -4.53
CA LEU A 84 9.57 10.05 -3.62
C LEU A 84 9.20 8.77 -4.37
N GLU A 85 8.26 8.86 -5.30
CA GLU A 85 7.87 7.70 -6.11
C GLU A 85 9.04 7.18 -6.94
N LEU A 86 9.84 8.09 -7.52
CA LEU A 86 11.03 7.68 -8.25
C LEU A 86 12.04 6.97 -7.35
N GLU A 87 12.25 7.47 -6.13
CA GLU A 87 13.13 6.82 -5.17
C GLU A 87 12.61 5.44 -4.78
N TRP A 88 11.30 5.31 -4.61
CA TRP A 88 10.66 4.05 -4.32
C TRP A 88 10.91 3.03 -5.42
N GLN A 89 10.76 3.45 -6.69
CA GLN A 89 10.98 2.55 -7.82
C GLN A 89 12.43 2.11 -7.92
N ARG A 90 13.38 3.00 -7.62
CA ARG A 90 14.81 2.64 -7.61
C ARG A 90 15.12 1.58 -6.57
N VAL A 91 14.62 1.76 -5.35
CA VAL A 91 14.84 0.81 -4.26
C VAL A 91 14.21 -0.54 -4.59
N LYS A 92 13.00 -0.52 -5.13
CA LYS A 92 12.29 -1.72 -5.53
C LYS A 92 13.06 -2.49 -6.60
N LYS A 93 13.61 -1.79 -7.59
CA LYS A 93 14.39 -2.37 -8.67
C LYS A 93 15.69 -2.99 -8.14
N THR A 94 16.38 -2.28 -7.25
CA THR A 94 17.62 -2.77 -6.64
C THR A 94 17.37 -4.03 -5.83
N ALA A 95 16.30 -4.07 -5.05
CA ALA A 95 15.90 -5.24 -4.27
C ALA A 95 15.64 -6.44 -5.17
N ALA A 96 14.94 -6.23 -6.29
CA ALA A 96 14.68 -7.28 -7.27
C ALA A 96 15.97 -7.83 -7.86
N GLN A 97 16.95 -6.94 -8.16
CA GLN A 97 18.24 -7.35 -8.68
C GLN A 97 19.07 -8.12 -7.65
N SER A 98 18.85 -7.87 -6.38
CA SER A 98 19.54 -8.57 -5.28
C SER A 98 18.95 -9.95 -4.99
N GLY A 99 17.93 -10.36 -5.71
CA GLY A 99 17.30 -11.65 -5.49
C GLY A 99 16.22 -11.66 -4.42
N GLU A 100 15.79 -10.50 -3.96
CA GLU A 100 14.65 -10.40 -3.05
C GLU A 100 13.40 -10.92 -3.73
N ILE A 101 12.55 -11.61 -2.97
CA ILE A 101 11.27 -12.08 -3.49
C ILE A 101 10.43 -10.87 -3.86
N LYS A 102 10.04 -10.83 -5.12
CA LYS A 102 9.26 -9.72 -5.63
C LYS A 102 7.79 -9.93 -5.27
N LEU A 103 7.29 -9.10 -4.39
CA LEU A 103 5.86 -9.08 -4.04
C LEU A 103 5.16 -8.14 -5.01
N SER A 104 3.99 -8.59 -5.47
CA SER A 104 3.17 -7.72 -6.34
C SER A 104 2.68 -6.51 -5.55
N GLU A 105 2.58 -5.41 -6.21
CA GLU A 105 2.12 -4.17 -5.60
C GLU A 105 1.11 -3.47 -6.39
#